data_4c006725e334da9f317fbe7729a6eb1b
#
_entry.id   4c006725e334da9f317fbe7729a6eb1b
#
_cell.length_a   1.000
_cell.length_b   1.000
_cell.length_c   1.000
_cell.angle_alpha   90.00
_cell.angle_beta   90.00
_cell.angle_gamma   90.00
#
_symmetry.space_group_name_H-M   'P 1'
#
loop_
_entity.id
_entity.type
_entity.pdbx_description
1 polymer ?
#
loop_
_entity_poly.entity_id
_entity_poly.type
_entity_poly.pdbx_seq_one_letter_code
_entity_poly.pdbx_strand_id
1 'polypeptide(L)'
;MAKLFVYDAFNNRFYTYDLNENDPMPYSYDSTLKLREFRGSSGANVLWTTTAAMEAWNLTRRTYGKSIPVGYAFKRIWEGGHGTTSQHYAGVAFDVGQSRGADARKAIYNAAVATKAWGYVEPLSMTPTWVHFDRRYGKPACAKTTAGYPTVRRGRRNTYVLVLQDALNALGYTTGTLDGVFGARTETALKGVQRRFGLTADGVCGCSSWKKITEAVVGIGRTSTVIDK
;
A
#
# COMPACT_ATOMS: atom_id res chain seq x y z
N MET A 1 10.56 17.45 1.18
CA MET A 1 11.10 16.31 0.39
C MET A 1 10.71 15.02 1.07
N ALA A 2 10.23 14.01 0.34
CA ALA A 2 9.86 12.71 0.89
C ALA A 2 10.61 11.60 0.15
N LYS A 3 10.91 10.52 0.87
CA LYS A 3 11.53 9.32 0.33
C LYS A 3 10.47 8.37 -0.18
N LEU A 4 10.56 7.98 -1.44
CA LEU A 4 9.64 7.03 -2.07
C LEU A 4 10.38 5.75 -2.45
N PHE A 5 9.89 4.61 -1.96
CA PHE A 5 10.34 3.28 -2.39
C PHE A 5 9.40 2.74 -3.46
N VAL A 6 9.94 2.37 -4.61
CA VAL A 6 9.18 1.71 -5.69
C VAL A 6 9.67 0.29 -5.85
N TYR A 7 8.83 -0.68 -5.54
CA TYR A 7 9.14 -2.09 -5.71
C TYR A 7 8.92 -2.54 -7.14
N ASP A 8 9.96 -3.09 -7.75
CA ASP A 8 9.92 -3.75 -9.03
C ASP A 8 9.94 -5.28 -8.81
N ALA A 9 8.80 -5.91 -9.10
CA ALA A 9 8.65 -7.35 -8.90
C ALA A 9 9.43 -8.19 -9.94
N PHE A 10 9.68 -7.66 -11.12
CA PHE A 10 10.42 -8.33 -12.17
C PHE A 10 11.90 -8.49 -11.79
N ASN A 11 12.51 -7.39 -11.30
CA ASN A 11 13.91 -7.38 -10.85
C ASN A 11 14.07 -7.73 -9.36
N ASN A 12 12.96 -7.96 -8.64
CA ASN A 12 12.91 -8.22 -7.20
C ASN A 12 13.73 -7.21 -6.37
N ARG A 13 13.59 -5.90 -6.68
CA ARG A 13 14.35 -4.83 -6.03
C ARG A 13 13.52 -3.58 -5.79
N PHE A 14 13.96 -2.76 -4.83
CA PHE A 14 13.45 -1.41 -4.64
C PHE A 14 14.32 -0.39 -5.36
N TYR A 15 13.68 0.57 -5.98
CA TYR A 15 14.27 1.84 -6.38
C TYR A 15 13.84 2.90 -5.37
N THR A 16 14.74 3.81 -5.03
CA THR A 16 14.50 4.87 -4.06
C THR A 16 14.61 6.22 -4.74
N TYR A 17 13.67 7.09 -4.45
CA TYR A 17 13.58 8.45 -4.99
C TYR A 17 13.35 9.43 -3.85
N ASP A 18 14.03 10.59 -3.90
CA ASP A 18 13.76 11.73 -3.03
C ASP A 18 12.99 12.76 -3.85
N LEU A 19 11.73 13.00 -3.49
CA LEU A 19 10.79 13.79 -4.28
C LEU A 19 10.23 14.97 -3.48
N ASN A 20 9.99 16.08 -4.20
CA ASN A 20 9.18 17.20 -3.71
C ASN A 20 7.70 16.97 -4.06
N GLU A 21 6.81 17.73 -3.43
CA GLU A 21 5.35 17.56 -3.59
C GLU A 21 4.87 17.70 -5.04
N ASN A 22 5.52 18.52 -5.84
CA ASN A 22 5.16 18.75 -7.24
C ASN A 22 5.88 17.86 -8.24
N ASP A 23 6.82 17.01 -7.77
CA ASP A 23 7.53 16.11 -8.64
C ASP A 23 6.60 14.97 -9.10
N PRO A 24 6.75 14.51 -10.35
CA PRO A 24 5.98 13.38 -10.85
C PRO A 24 6.40 12.08 -10.14
N MET A 25 5.46 11.18 -9.94
CA MET A 25 5.75 9.83 -9.47
C MET A 25 6.62 9.09 -10.50
N PRO A 26 7.67 8.37 -10.06
CA PRO A 26 8.64 7.74 -10.97
C PRO A 26 8.06 6.45 -11.56
N TYR A 27 7.89 6.40 -12.88
CA TYR A 27 7.52 5.22 -13.65
C TYR A 27 7.59 5.45 -15.16
N SER A 28 7.46 4.42 -15.96
CA SER A 28 7.91 4.34 -17.34
C SER A 28 7.09 5.08 -18.40
N TYR A 29 5.98 5.78 -18.03
CA TYR A 29 5.13 6.48 -18.99
C TYR A 29 4.80 7.89 -18.53
N ASP A 30 4.10 8.67 -19.38
CA ASP A 30 3.57 10.00 -19.06
C ASP A 30 3.06 10.08 -17.62
N SER A 31 3.89 10.56 -16.74
CA SER A 31 3.55 10.68 -15.34
C SER A 31 2.65 11.90 -15.14
N THR A 32 1.36 11.65 -14.96
CA THR A 32 0.40 12.69 -14.61
C THR A 32 0.14 12.77 -13.11
N LEU A 33 0.58 11.76 -12.34
CA LEU A 33 0.42 11.69 -10.90
C LEU A 33 1.62 12.36 -10.22
N LYS A 34 1.35 13.34 -9.35
CA LYS A 34 2.38 14.00 -8.54
C LYS A 34 2.47 13.36 -7.16
N LEU A 35 3.63 13.52 -6.50
CA LEU A 35 3.83 13.01 -5.14
C LEU A 35 2.72 13.48 -4.19
N ARG A 36 2.35 14.77 -4.21
CA ARG A 36 1.27 15.32 -3.35
C ARG A 36 -0.08 14.62 -3.54
N GLU A 37 -0.40 14.22 -4.79
CA GLU A 37 -1.65 13.52 -5.08
C GLU A 37 -1.60 12.08 -4.57
N PHE A 38 -0.46 11.40 -4.72
CA PHE A 38 -0.24 10.06 -4.18
C PHE A 38 -0.19 10.06 -2.65
N ARG A 39 0.52 11.01 -2.05
CA ARG A 39 0.60 11.19 -0.60
C ARG A 39 -0.76 11.54 0.00
N GLY A 40 -1.53 12.42 -0.66
CA GLY A 40 -2.80 12.94 -0.16
C GLY A 40 -2.64 13.57 1.23
N SER A 41 -3.49 13.18 2.17
CA SER A 41 -3.48 13.66 3.55
C SER A 41 -2.52 12.92 4.49
N SER A 42 -1.69 11.99 3.98
CA SER A 42 -0.68 11.33 4.83
C SER A 42 0.38 12.31 5.30
N GLY A 43 0.73 12.27 6.58
CA GLY A 43 1.84 13.03 7.17
C GLY A 43 3.21 12.36 7.01
N ALA A 44 3.29 11.23 6.28
CA ALA A 44 4.51 10.45 6.17
C ALA A 44 5.56 11.09 5.25
N ASN A 45 6.83 10.98 5.61
CA ASN A 45 7.97 11.36 4.77
C ASN A 45 8.59 10.16 4.06
N VAL A 46 8.18 8.94 4.43
CA VAL A 46 8.56 7.70 3.75
C VAL A 46 7.31 7.05 3.19
N LEU A 47 7.28 6.89 1.87
CA LEU A 47 6.18 6.32 1.11
C LEU A 47 6.68 5.12 0.29
N TRP A 48 5.77 4.30 -0.18
CA TRP A 48 6.08 3.19 -1.07
C TRP A 48 4.96 2.86 -2.05
N THR A 49 5.34 2.27 -3.17
CA THR A 49 4.44 1.74 -4.19
C THR A 49 5.15 0.65 -5.00
N THR A 50 4.55 0.22 -6.10
CA THR A 50 5.13 -0.75 -7.05
C THR A 50 5.13 -0.19 -8.47
N THR A 51 6.07 -0.62 -9.31
CA THR A 51 6.06 -0.32 -10.75
C THR A 51 4.73 -0.73 -11.37
N ALA A 52 4.23 -1.91 -11.02
CA ALA A 52 2.97 -2.42 -11.56
C ALA A 52 1.73 -1.55 -11.22
N ALA A 53 1.67 -0.97 -10.00
CA ALA A 53 0.59 -0.06 -9.65
C ALA A 53 0.68 1.26 -10.43
N MET A 54 1.90 1.77 -10.62
CA MET A 54 2.12 2.99 -11.39
C MET A 54 1.81 2.78 -12.88
N GLU A 55 2.21 1.66 -13.46
CA GLU A 55 1.87 1.30 -14.84
C GLU A 55 0.36 1.16 -15.04
N ALA A 56 -0.34 0.49 -14.10
CA ALA A 56 -1.79 0.38 -14.13
C ALA A 56 -2.49 1.74 -14.05
N TRP A 57 -1.97 2.65 -13.20
CA TRP A 57 -2.43 4.04 -13.15
C TRP A 57 -2.28 4.73 -14.50
N ASN A 58 -1.10 4.67 -15.13
CA ASN A 58 -0.83 5.31 -16.41
C ASN A 58 -1.72 4.77 -17.53
N LEU A 59 -1.93 3.46 -17.59
CA LEU A 59 -2.83 2.83 -18.55
C LEU A 59 -4.26 3.33 -18.33
N THR A 60 -4.76 3.36 -17.12
CA THR A 60 -6.11 3.85 -16.79
C THR A 60 -6.25 5.32 -17.16
N ARG A 61 -5.26 6.14 -16.81
CA ARG A 61 -5.27 7.58 -17.10
C ARG A 61 -5.31 7.84 -18.61
N ARG A 62 -4.55 7.08 -19.41
CA ARG A 62 -4.56 7.17 -20.87
C ARG A 62 -5.88 6.67 -21.48
N THR A 63 -6.38 5.54 -21.01
CA THR A 63 -7.66 4.97 -21.48
C THR A 63 -8.83 5.92 -21.20
N TYR A 64 -8.84 6.58 -20.03
CA TYR A 64 -9.85 7.58 -19.71
C TYR A 64 -9.69 8.87 -20.52
N GLY A 65 -8.47 9.24 -20.92
CA GLY A 65 -8.17 10.40 -21.76
C GLY A 65 -8.29 11.77 -21.09
N LYS A 66 -8.70 11.84 -19.81
CA LYS A 66 -8.92 13.08 -19.06
C LYS A 66 -8.27 13.00 -17.68
N SER A 67 -8.14 14.13 -16.96
CA SER A 67 -7.63 14.16 -15.60
C SER A 67 -8.50 13.31 -14.65
N ILE A 68 -7.86 12.50 -13.81
CA ILE A 68 -8.48 11.69 -12.76
C ILE A 68 -8.09 12.31 -11.42
N PRO A 69 -9.02 12.98 -10.70
CA PRO A 69 -8.72 13.49 -9.36
C PRO A 69 -8.49 12.34 -8.40
N VAL A 70 -7.36 12.34 -7.72
CA VAL A 70 -7.04 11.38 -6.65
C VAL A 70 -7.56 11.94 -5.33
N GLY A 71 -8.46 11.22 -4.68
CA GLY A 71 -8.93 11.54 -3.34
C GLY A 71 -8.08 10.84 -2.29
N TYR A 72 -7.63 9.62 -2.62
CA TYR A 72 -6.87 8.82 -1.70
C TYR A 72 -5.98 7.80 -2.42
N ALA A 73 -4.71 7.70 -2.05
CA ALA A 73 -3.85 6.65 -2.61
C ALA A 73 -2.98 5.98 -1.54
N PHE A 74 -2.26 6.74 -0.70
CA PHE A 74 -1.31 6.20 0.26
C PHE A 74 -1.63 6.61 1.70
N LYS A 75 -1.44 5.68 2.64
CA LYS A 75 -1.35 5.92 4.08
C LYS A 75 -0.37 4.95 4.72
N ARG A 76 0.26 5.39 5.79
CA ARG A 76 0.95 4.47 6.70
C ARG A 76 -0.09 3.74 7.55
N ILE A 77 0.18 2.50 7.92
CA ILE A 77 -0.80 1.66 8.62
C ILE A 77 -1.22 2.24 9.98
N TRP A 78 -0.31 2.89 10.70
CA TRP A 78 -0.58 3.55 11.97
C TRP A 78 -1.43 4.83 11.85
N GLU A 79 -1.49 5.44 10.67
CA GLU A 79 -2.37 6.60 10.42
C GLU A 79 -3.85 6.19 10.37
N GLY A 80 -4.14 4.95 9.97
CA GLY A 80 -5.52 4.46 9.86
C GLY A 80 -6.32 5.10 8.72
N GLY A 81 -7.62 5.16 8.92
CA GLY A 81 -8.57 5.74 7.95
C GLY A 81 -9.12 4.74 6.93
N HIS A 82 -8.62 3.51 6.91
CA HIS A 82 -9.09 2.40 6.08
C HIS A 82 -9.21 1.10 6.88
N GLY A 83 -9.80 0.07 6.28
CA GLY A 83 -9.88 -1.27 6.88
C GLY A 83 -8.50 -1.87 7.19
N THR A 84 -8.46 -2.83 8.11
CA THR A 84 -7.23 -3.39 8.69
C THR A 84 -6.25 -3.99 7.67
N THR A 85 -6.74 -4.43 6.52
CA THR A 85 -5.90 -5.02 5.45
C THR A 85 -6.00 -4.24 4.13
N SER A 86 -6.22 -2.93 4.24
CA SER A 86 -6.37 -2.05 3.07
C SER A 86 -5.10 -2.01 2.21
N GLN A 87 -5.29 -2.05 0.90
CA GLN A 87 -4.21 -1.97 -0.09
C GLN A 87 -3.60 -0.56 -0.19
N HIS A 88 -4.24 0.45 0.38
CA HIS A 88 -3.67 1.79 0.55
C HIS A 88 -2.42 1.78 1.43
N TYR A 89 -2.40 0.94 2.48
CA TYR A 89 -1.21 0.77 3.32
C TYR A 89 -0.06 0.07 2.59
N ALA A 90 -0.36 -0.71 1.57
CA ALA A 90 0.66 -1.31 0.71
C ALA A 90 1.11 -0.38 -0.45
N GLY A 91 0.47 0.79 -0.58
CA GLY A 91 0.78 1.77 -1.63
C GLY A 91 0.37 1.33 -3.04
N VAL A 92 -0.62 0.46 -3.15
CA VAL A 92 -1.04 -0.11 -4.45
C VAL A 92 -2.52 0.11 -4.76
N ALA A 93 -3.20 1.00 -4.03
CA ALA A 93 -4.62 1.31 -4.21
C ALA A 93 -4.86 2.79 -4.45
N PHE A 94 -5.95 3.09 -5.12
CA PHE A 94 -6.42 4.43 -5.42
C PHE A 94 -7.92 4.54 -5.24
N ASP A 95 -8.35 5.58 -4.53
CA ASP A 95 -9.72 6.07 -4.49
C ASP A 95 -9.76 7.38 -5.26
N VAL A 96 -10.56 7.43 -6.33
CA VAL A 96 -10.53 8.52 -7.29
C VAL A 96 -11.92 9.02 -7.64
N GLY A 97 -12.00 10.23 -8.17
CA GLY A 97 -13.23 10.75 -8.76
C GLY A 97 -14.25 11.25 -7.75
N GLN A 98 -13.92 11.43 -6.46
CA GLN A 98 -14.83 11.94 -5.44
C GLN A 98 -15.45 13.30 -5.81
N SER A 99 -14.67 14.17 -6.45
CA SER A 99 -15.12 15.50 -6.93
C SER A 99 -15.85 15.46 -8.28
N ARG A 100 -16.15 14.28 -8.82
CA ARG A 100 -16.78 14.09 -10.13
C ARG A 100 -18.22 13.61 -10.00
N GLY A 101 -19.06 13.92 -11.00
CA GLY A 101 -20.40 13.37 -11.12
C GLY A 101 -20.42 11.87 -11.44
N ALA A 102 -21.58 11.23 -11.31
CA ALA A 102 -21.75 9.78 -11.47
C ALA A 102 -21.29 9.27 -12.86
N ASP A 103 -21.61 9.99 -13.93
CA ASP A 103 -21.21 9.59 -15.30
C ASP A 103 -19.69 9.60 -15.49
N ALA A 104 -19.01 10.61 -14.93
CA ALA A 104 -17.56 10.67 -14.98
C ALA A 104 -16.91 9.55 -14.15
N ARG A 105 -17.46 9.23 -12.98
CA ARG A 105 -17.01 8.07 -12.17
C ARG A 105 -17.21 6.76 -12.92
N LYS A 106 -18.38 6.58 -13.56
CA LYS A 106 -18.67 5.41 -14.40
C LYS A 106 -17.66 5.29 -15.55
N ALA A 107 -17.31 6.40 -16.21
CA ALA A 107 -16.31 6.40 -17.26
C ALA A 107 -14.90 6.06 -16.75
N ILE A 108 -14.49 6.56 -15.58
CA ILE A 108 -13.23 6.19 -14.93
C ILE A 108 -13.22 4.69 -14.57
N TYR A 109 -14.30 4.19 -13.98
CA TYR A 109 -14.46 2.77 -13.67
C TYR A 109 -14.32 1.89 -14.90
N ASN A 110 -15.04 2.22 -15.98
CA ASN A 110 -14.97 1.48 -17.24
C ASN A 110 -13.55 1.50 -17.84
N ALA A 111 -12.85 2.64 -17.76
CA ALA A 111 -11.48 2.75 -18.20
C ALA A 111 -10.56 1.84 -17.36
N ALA A 112 -10.70 1.82 -16.03
CA ALA A 112 -9.91 0.95 -15.16
C ALA A 112 -10.15 -0.53 -15.48
N VAL A 113 -11.41 -0.96 -15.64
CA VAL A 113 -11.77 -2.33 -16.01
C VAL A 113 -11.21 -2.72 -17.38
N ALA A 114 -11.32 -1.83 -18.37
CA ALA A 114 -10.87 -2.09 -19.75
C ALA A 114 -9.36 -2.32 -19.84
N THR A 115 -8.55 -1.72 -18.95
CA THR A 115 -7.09 -1.91 -18.97
C THR A 115 -6.67 -3.32 -18.59
N LYS A 116 -7.48 -4.05 -17.81
CA LYS A 116 -7.12 -5.35 -17.21
C LYS A 116 -5.81 -5.31 -16.41
N ALA A 117 -5.36 -4.12 -16.03
CA ALA A 117 -4.08 -3.93 -15.35
C ALA A 117 -4.21 -3.99 -13.81
N TRP A 118 -5.42 -3.85 -13.27
CA TRP A 118 -5.69 -3.89 -11.83
C TRP A 118 -5.93 -5.33 -11.34
N GLY A 119 -5.53 -5.59 -10.12
CA GLY A 119 -5.86 -6.85 -9.43
C GLY A 119 -7.30 -6.88 -8.93
N TYR A 120 -7.86 -5.70 -8.65
CA TYR A 120 -9.24 -5.51 -8.26
C TYR A 120 -9.73 -4.12 -8.67
N VAL A 121 -10.95 -4.05 -9.17
CA VAL A 121 -11.70 -2.82 -9.39
C VAL A 121 -13.03 -3.01 -8.67
N GLU A 122 -13.29 -2.17 -7.66
CA GLU A 122 -14.47 -2.34 -6.81
C GLU A 122 -15.74 -1.93 -7.57
N PRO A 123 -16.80 -2.76 -7.54
CA PRO A 123 -18.07 -2.42 -8.19
C PRO A 123 -18.61 -1.06 -7.70
N LEU A 124 -19.10 -0.23 -8.62
CA LEU A 124 -19.66 1.11 -8.29
C LEU A 124 -20.84 1.06 -7.33
N SER A 125 -21.52 -0.08 -7.22
CA SER A 125 -22.57 -0.30 -6.23
C SER A 125 -22.06 -0.29 -4.79
N MET A 126 -20.78 -0.62 -4.59
CA MET A 126 -20.12 -0.60 -3.27
C MET A 126 -19.47 0.75 -2.97
N THR A 127 -19.07 1.50 -4.01
CA THR A 127 -18.44 2.82 -3.89
C THR A 127 -19.13 3.86 -4.76
N PRO A 128 -20.40 4.23 -4.44
CA PRO A 128 -21.21 5.10 -5.33
C PRO A 128 -20.66 6.53 -5.46
N THR A 129 -19.82 6.98 -4.53
CA THR A 129 -19.27 8.34 -4.48
C THR A 129 -17.80 8.46 -4.91
N TRP A 130 -17.15 7.34 -5.16
CA TRP A 130 -15.76 7.28 -5.69
C TRP A 130 -15.58 6.02 -6.54
N VAL A 131 -14.40 5.86 -7.12
CA VAL A 131 -13.98 4.62 -7.81
C VAL A 131 -12.76 4.09 -7.08
N HIS A 132 -12.83 2.85 -6.59
CA HIS A 132 -11.70 2.15 -6.00
C HIS A 132 -11.12 1.14 -6.97
N PHE A 133 -9.80 1.15 -7.09
CA PHE A 133 -9.05 0.09 -7.76
C PHE A 133 -7.68 -0.11 -7.11
N ASP A 134 -7.23 -1.35 -7.11
CA ASP A 134 -5.92 -1.68 -6.55
C ASP A 134 -5.15 -2.73 -7.37
N ARG A 135 -3.85 -2.66 -7.27
CA ARG A 135 -2.92 -3.61 -7.89
C ARG A 135 -2.39 -4.58 -6.83
N ARG A 136 -3.33 -5.18 -6.05
CA ARG A 136 -2.97 -6.24 -5.10
C ARG A 136 -2.26 -7.38 -5.80
N TYR A 137 -1.31 -8.00 -5.12
CA TYR A 137 -0.52 -9.09 -5.65
C TYR A 137 -0.21 -10.13 -4.56
N GLY A 138 0.05 -11.37 -5.01
CA GLY A 138 0.19 -12.50 -4.11
C GLY A 138 -1.16 -13.03 -3.58
N LYS A 139 -1.18 -14.29 -3.19
CA LYS A 139 -2.37 -14.90 -2.60
C LYS A 139 -2.54 -14.43 -1.16
N PRO A 140 -3.73 -13.97 -0.75
CA PRO A 140 -3.98 -13.61 0.65
C PRO A 140 -3.64 -14.74 1.62
N ALA A 141 -3.07 -14.39 2.77
CA ALA A 141 -2.71 -15.35 3.81
C ALA A 141 -3.93 -16.03 4.44
N CYS A 142 -5.08 -15.33 4.46
CA CYS A 142 -6.34 -15.85 4.97
C CYS A 142 -7.14 -16.47 3.81
N ALA A 143 -7.30 -17.78 3.84
CA ALA A 143 -7.87 -18.56 2.72
C ALA A 143 -9.34 -18.24 2.38
N LYS A 144 -10.08 -17.59 3.28
CA LYS A 144 -11.52 -17.28 3.09
C LYS A 144 -11.79 -15.88 2.54
N THR A 145 -10.75 -15.11 2.20
CA THR A 145 -10.89 -13.75 1.70
C THR A 145 -10.19 -13.56 0.38
N THR A 146 -10.78 -12.81 -0.53
CA THR A 146 -10.12 -12.32 -1.75
C THR A 146 -9.31 -11.05 -1.47
N ALA A 147 -9.57 -10.41 -0.31
CA ALA A 147 -8.86 -9.24 0.20
C ALA A 147 -7.86 -9.66 1.29
N GLY A 148 -6.82 -8.85 1.49
CA GLY A 148 -5.83 -9.06 2.54
C GLY A 148 -4.41 -9.15 2.01
N TYR A 149 -3.48 -9.30 2.94
CA TYR A 149 -2.05 -9.36 2.62
C TYR A 149 -1.58 -10.80 2.43
N PRO A 150 -0.58 -11.03 1.58
CA PRO A 150 0.01 -12.35 1.42
C PRO A 150 0.83 -12.73 2.65
N THR A 151 1.10 -14.03 2.80
CA THR A 151 2.08 -14.50 3.78
C THR A 151 3.46 -13.97 3.45
N VAL A 152 4.12 -13.35 4.44
CA VAL A 152 5.51 -12.90 4.34
C VAL A 152 6.37 -13.55 5.42
N ARG A 153 7.62 -13.85 5.04
CA ARG A 153 8.60 -14.53 5.90
C ARG A 153 10.02 -14.17 5.46
N ARG A 154 11.00 -14.54 6.27
CA ARG A 154 12.42 -14.30 5.97
C ARG A 154 12.79 -14.61 4.50
N GLY A 155 13.53 -13.71 3.89
CA GLY A 155 13.93 -13.75 2.48
C GLY A 155 12.95 -13.07 1.51
N ARG A 156 11.73 -12.70 1.95
CA ARG A 156 10.80 -11.94 1.11
C ARG A 156 11.21 -10.47 0.99
N ARG A 157 10.95 -9.90 -0.18
CA ARG A 157 11.12 -8.47 -0.48
C ARG A 157 9.91 -7.99 -1.26
N ASN A 158 9.17 -7.02 -0.71
CA ASN A 158 8.03 -6.38 -1.37
C ASN A 158 7.42 -5.29 -0.47
N THR A 159 6.37 -4.59 -0.95
CA THR A 159 5.69 -3.54 -0.17
C THR A 159 4.93 -4.08 1.03
N TYR A 160 4.46 -5.32 1.04
CA TYR A 160 3.84 -5.92 2.23
C TYR A 160 4.84 -6.16 3.37
N VAL A 161 6.13 -6.34 3.03
CA VAL A 161 7.19 -6.34 4.05
C VAL A 161 7.37 -4.94 4.64
N LEU A 162 7.26 -3.87 3.83
CA LEU A 162 7.25 -2.49 4.33
C LEU A 162 6.06 -2.25 5.27
N VAL A 163 4.86 -2.69 4.90
CA VAL A 163 3.69 -2.63 5.81
C VAL A 163 3.95 -3.35 7.12
N LEU A 164 4.55 -4.55 7.09
CA LEU A 164 4.89 -5.29 8.29
C LEU A 164 5.95 -4.57 9.13
N GLN A 165 7.03 -4.09 8.52
CA GLN A 165 8.09 -3.35 9.22
C GLN A 165 7.51 -2.09 9.87
N ASP A 166 6.67 -1.34 9.17
CA ASP A 166 5.99 -0.17 9.68
C ASP A 166 5.10 -0.50 10.89
N ALA A 167 4.29 -1.55 10.77
CA ALA A 167 3.42 -2.01 11.85
C ALA A 167 4.21 -2.46 13.08
N LEU A 168 5.28 -3.24 12.90
CA LEU A 168 6.11 -3.73 14.00
C LEU A 168 6.81 -2.57 14.71
N ASN A 169 7.37 -1.61 13.96
CA ASN A 169 7.99 -0.41 14.53
C ASN A 169 6.96 0.41 15.33
N ALA A 170 5.76 0.63 14.79
CA ALA A 170 4.70 1.35 15.49
C ALA A 170 4.26 0.66 16.80
N LEU A 171 4.33 -0.67 16.84
CA LEU A 171 4.06 -1.46 18.06
C LEU A 171 5.25 -1.54 19.04
N GLY A 172 6.37 -0.86 18.75
CA GLY A 172 7.55 -0.82 19.60
C GLY A 172 8.56 -1.96 19.38
N TYR A 173 8.38 -2.76 18.32
CA TYR A 173 9.30 -3.85 17.95
C TYR A 173 10.15 -3.42 16.76
N THR A 174 11.31 -2.85 17.03
CA THR A 174 12.15 -2.27 15.97
C THR A 174 12.66 -3.31 14.97
N THR A 175 12.44 -3.01 13.70
CA THR A 175 12.96 -3.80 12.58
C THR A 175 14.22 -3.21 11.96
N GLY A 176 14.68 -2.05 12.44
CA GLY A 176 15.67 -1.21 11.77
C GLY A 176 15.01 -0.31 10.72
N THR A 177 15.75 0.08 9.69
CA THR A 177 15.25 0.91 8.59
C THR A 177 14.12 0.21 7.83
N LEU A 178 13.20 1.01 7.28
CA LEU A 178 12.19 0.52 6.33
C LEU A 178 12.87 0.26 4.99
N ASP A 179 13.10 -0.99 4.65
CA ASP A 179 13.80 -1.39 3.42
C ASP A 179 13.00 -2.40 2.56
N GLY A 180 11.87 -2.87 3.09
CA GLY A 180 11.02 -3.86 2.44
C GLY A 180 11.65 -5.25 2.31
N VAL A 181 12.75 -5.51 3.01
CA VAL A 181 13.44 -6.81 3.04
C VAL A 181 13.15 -7.51 4.37
N PHE A 182 12.54 -8.68 4.31
CA PHE A 182 12.29 -9.48 5.51
C PHE A 182 13.59 -10.15 5.96
N GLY A 183 14.41 -9.41 6.69
CA GLY A 183 15.68 -9.87 7.25
C GLY A 183 15.55 -10.44 8.67
N ALA A 184 16.68 -10.73 9.30
CA ALA A 184 16.73 -11.29 10.66
C ALA A 184 16.10 -10.35 11.71
N ARG A 185 16.29 -9.03 11.59
CA ARG A 185 15.68 -8.05 12.52
C ARG A 185 14.15 -8.06 12.42
N THR A 186 13.61 -8.08 11.20
CA THR A 186 12.15 -8.18 10.97
C THR A 186 11.59 -9.49 11.54
N GLU A 187 12.31 -10.61 11.36
CA GLU A 187 11.93 -11.91 11.96
C GLU A 187 11.91 -11.87 13.50
N THR A 188 12.94 -11.31 14.10
CA THR A 188 13.02 -11.17 15.55
C THR A 188 11.89 -10.31 16.11
N ALA A 189 11.63 -9.16 15.48
CA ALA A 189 10.54 -8.26 15.83
C ALA A 189 9.18 -8.95 15.71
N LEU A 190 8.93 -9.67 14.61
CA LEU A 190 7.70 -10.43 14.42
C LEU A 190 7.51 -11.51 15.47
N LYS A 191 8.56 -12.30 15.79
CA LYS A 191 8.51 -13.30 16.86
C LYS A 191 8.18 -12.68 18.22
N GLY A 192 8.68 -11.47 18.48
CA GLY A 192 8.34 -10.70 19.69
C GLY A 192 6.84 -10.37 19.75
N VAL A 193 6.29 -9.85 18.68
CA VAL A 193 4.85 -9.53 18.57
C VAL A 193 3.99 -10.80 18.64
N GLN A 194 4.40 -11.88 17.97
CA GLN A 194 3.69 -13.16 18.04
C GLN A 194 3.57 -13.65 19.48
N ARG A 195 4.67 -13.61 20.27
CA ARG A 195 4.62 -13.97 21.71
C ARG A 195 3.68 -13.07 22.49
N ARG A 196 3.76 -11.74 22.27
CA ARG A 196 2.86 -10.77 22.93
C ARG A 196 1.39 -11.07 22.69
N PHE A 197 1.03 -11.54 21.51
CA PHE A 197 -0.35 -11.85 21.15
C PHE A 197 -0.74 -13.32 21.37
N GLY A 198 0.09 -14.11 22.03
CA GLY A 198 -0.16 -15.52 22.32
C GLY A 198 -0.19 -16.40 21.07
N LEU A 199 0.52 -16.00 20.02
CA LEU A 199 0.66 -16.78 18.80
C LEU A 199 1.94 -17.63 18.83
N THR A 200 1.98 -18.69 18.02
CA THR A 200 3.23 -19.42 17.75
C THR A 200 4.27 -18.46 17.19
N ALA A 201 5.42 -18.34 17.84
CA ALA A 201 6.50 -17.43 17.44
C ALA A 201 7.39 -18.06 16.36
N ASP A 202 6.79 -18.38 15.21
CA ASP A 202 7.44 -19.05 14.07
C ASP A 202 8.19 -18.09 13.13
N GLY A 203 7.95 -16.78 13.26
CA GLY A 203 8.53 -15.76 12.38
C GLY A 203 7.89 -15.71 10.99
N VAL A 204 6.70 -16.29 10.81
CA VAL A 204 5.92 -16.24 9.59
C VAL A 204 4.70 -15.34 9.79
N CYS A 205 4.60 -14.25 9.04
CA CYS A 205 3.42 -13.40 9.09
C CYS A 205 2.34 -13.96 8.18
N GLY A 206 1.61 -14.94 8.70
CA GLY A 206 0.43 -15.56 8.08
C GLY A 206 -0.87 -14.88 8.53
N CYS A 207 -2.02 -15.56 8.30
CA CYS A 207 -3.35 -15.02 8.58
C CYS A 207 -3.50 -14.51 10.03
N SER A 208 -3.19 -15.35 11.03
CA SER A 208 -3.36 -15.00 12.43
C SER A 208 -2.46 -13.83 12.86
N SER A 209 -1.19 -13.82 12.39
CA SER A 209 -0.24 -12.74 12.68
C SER A 209 -0.71 -11.43 12.04
N TRP A 210 -1.08 -11.43 10.77
CA TRP A 210 -1.62 -10.24 10.12
C TRP A 210 -2.83 -9.69 10.85
N LYS A 211 -3.81 -10.54 11.16
CA LYS A 211 -5.03 -10.12 11.87
C LYS A 211 -4.69 -9.40 13.18
N LYS A 212 -3.90 -10.03 14.05
CA LYS A 212 -3.54 -9.45 15.35
C LYS A 212 -2.71 -8.16 15.23
N ILE A 213 -1.74 -8.13 14.31
CA ILE A 213 -0.90 -6.95 14.08
C ILE A 213 -1.74 -5.79 13.56
N THR A 214 -2.55 -6.01 12.52
CA THR A 214 -3.32 -4.92 11.90
C THR A 214 -4.43 -4.41 12.81
N GLU A 215 -5.11 -5.29 13.57
CA GLU A 215 -6.09 -4.88 14.59
C GLU A 215 -5.43 -4.01 15.69
N ALA A 216 -4.18 -4.26 16.01
CA ALA A 216 -3.48 -3.53 17.07
C ALA A 216 -2.86 -2.21 16.60
N VAL A 217 -2.56 -2.04 15.28
CA VAL A 217 -1.79 -0.89 14.78
C VAL A 217 -2.60 0.10 13.96
N VAL A 218 -3.68 -0.34 13.31
CA VAL A 218 -4.45 0.56 12.44
C VAL A 218 -5.07 1.69 13.26
N GLY A 219 -4.66 2.93 12.95
CA GLY A 219 -5.20 4.13 13.58
C GLY A 219 -4.70 4.44 14.99
N ILE A 220 -3.63 3.76 15.47
CA ILE A 220 -3.06 4.10 16.80
C ILE A 220 -2.35 5.46 16.82
N GLY A 221 -2.10 6.04 15.66
CA GLY A 221 -1.33 7.27 15.52
C GLY A 221 0.19 7.04 15.51
N ARG A 222 0.93 8.15 15.36
CA ARG A 222 2.39 8.11 15.32
C ARG A 222 2.96 7.84 16.71
N THR A 223 3.72 6.75 16.85
CA THR A 223 4.48 6.44 18.07
C THR A 223 5.93 6.90 17.94
N SER A 224 6.67 6.95 19.05
CA SER A 224 8.10 7.33 19.08
C SER A 224 9.00 6.35 18.33
N THR A 225 8.55 5.14 18.08
CA THR A 225 9.28 4.07 17.39
C THR A 225 8.98 3.99 15.89
N VAL A 226 8.08 4.84 15.38
CA VAL A 226 7.83 4.97 13.93
C VAL A 226 9.06 5.53 13.22
N ILE A 227 9.48 4.84 12.17
CA ILE A 227 10.61 5.28 11.32
C ILE A 227 10.07 6.02 10.10
N ASP A 228 10.49 7.27 9.95
CA ASP A 228 9.99 8.16 8.90
C ASP A 228 11.11 9.09 8.35
N LYS A 229 12.31 8.53 8.19
CA LYS A 229 13.49 9.23 7.63
C LYS A 229 14.24 8.34 6.65
#